data_b3e59a649ca2f44a8c0c38ca6138f8f2
#
_entry.id   b3e59a649ca2f44a8c0c38ca6138f8f2
#
_cell.length_a   1.000
_cell.length_b   1.000
_cell.length_c   1.000
_cell.angle_alpha   90.00
_cell.angle_beta   90.00
_cell.angle_gamma   90.00
#
_symmetry.space_group_name_H-M   'P 1'
#
loop_
_entity.id
_entity.type
_entity.pdbx_description
1 polymer ?
#
loop_
_entity_poly.entity_id
_entity_poly.type
_entity_poly.pdbx_seq_one_letter_code
_entity_poly.pdbx_strand_id
1 'polypeptide(L)'
;YVEIATKKLPWTNGIRYKTNQYLLGTLDTKGEYDPRYIDYQTYLNWTPSKRWEIGVIGNISENRYNFQPEDRYTRFGTLSNVREFKVYFEGQEKDLFRTLFGTAYATYRLNEQNSLTLQASAFHTKEQETYDITGQYWLNSLDSGTQVDGTTNEEETSETIGVGTYMEHARNYLTAEVQSYSITGHHRLKSHSLQWGAEFKRERIKDRMREWEMRDSAGYSMPQTSEGPELFYTLRSRNETDSKRYGFYLQDTYRFRSTAGLFTLTAGIRSSYWDWNKEFIFSPRASLALIPAFNEKFTLRVAAGVYYQAPFYKEFRDTTQVDGIATVSLNRDIRSQRSLHFVAGGDYNFRAMDRPFRFSMEVYYKALSNLIPYNIDNVRISYYGRNLSKGYATGIDMKLFGEFVPGTDSWLSFSLMKTEEKINGQWLPRPTDQHYRLSLYFTDYFPGSRKWKMNLKGTLAGGLPFGPPHSGREAAVFRTSPYRRVDIGMSRCIIDRSERENQRGIRSLWLGVDIFNLLNISNVNSYYWVTDTRNNQFAVPNYLTSRQINVRLLLDF
;
A
#
# COMPACT_ATOMS: atom_id res chain seq x y z
N TYR A 1 -12.19 -20.58 -9.28
CA TYR A 1 -12.73 -19.91 -10.45
C TYR A 1 -13.56 -20.91 -11.27
N VAL A 2 -14.68 -20.46 -11.80
CA VAL A 2 -15.48 -21.20 -12.78
C VAL A 2 -15.55 -20.35 -14.04
N GLU A 3 -15.07 -20.89 -15.16
CA GLU A 3 -15.10 -20.23 -16.45
C GLU A 3 -16.04 -21.01 -17.39
N ILE A 4 -16.99 -20.30 -17.99
CA ILE A 4 -17.84 -20.81 -19.06
C ILE A 4 -17.38 -20.11 -20.33
N ALA A 5 -16.50 -20.74 -21.08
CA ALA A 5 -15.94 -20.17 -22.30
C ALA A 5 -16.73 -20.61 -23.53
N THR A 6 -17.52 -19.70 -24.10
CA THR A 6 -18.01 -19.82 -25.47
C THR A 6 -17.30 -18.80 -26.35
N LYS A 7 -17.17 -19.04 -27.67
CA LYS A 7 -16.49 -18.12 -28.60
C LYS A 7 -17.06 -16.68 -28.58
N LYS A 8 -18.32 -16.49 -28.17
CA LYS A 8 -19.02 -15.19 -28.16
C LYS A 8 -19.41 -14.68 -26.80
N LEU A 9 -19.36 -15.51 -25.77
CA LEU A 9 -19.82 -15.19 -24.43
C LEU A 9 -18.95 -15.91 -23.38
N PRO A 10 -17.68 -15.49 -23.20
CA PRO A 10 -16.91 -15.93 -22.04
C PRO A 10 -17.48 -15.31 -20.75
N TRP A 11 -17.67 -16.16 -19.76
CA TRP A 11 -18.15 -15.77 -18.45
C TRP A 11 -17.28 -16.41 -17.38
N THR A 12 -16.56 -15.58 -16.63
CA THR A 12 -15.64 -16.00 -15.58
C THR A 12 -16.21 -15.60 -14.23
N ASN A 13 -16.21 -16.53 -13.30
CA ASN A 13 -16.66 -16.31 -11.92
C ASN A 13 -15.59 -16.77 -10.96
N GLY A 14 -15.40 -16.02 -9.88
CA GLY A 14 -14.47 -16.38 -8.82
C GLY A 14 -15.11 -16.16 -7.45
N ILE A 15 -15.00 -17.14 -6.58
CA ILE A 15 -15.32 -17.02 -5.16
C ILE A 15 -14.02 -17.23 -4.42
N ARG A 16 -13.73 -16.35 -3.47
CA ARG A 16 -12.58 -16.47 -2.59
C ARG A 16 -13.02 -16.29 -1.15
N TYR A 17 -12.62 -17.25 -0.33
CA TYR A 17 -12.70 -17.15 1.12
C TYR A 17 -11.30 -17.25 1.70
N LYS A 18 -10.97 -16.38 2.65
CA LYS A 18 -9.68 -16.37 3.33
C LYS A 18 -9.90 -16.13 4.82
N THR A 19 -9.28 -16.96 5.64
CA THR A 19 -9.09 -16.73 7.07
C THR A 19 -7.67 -17.14 7.44
N ASN A 20 -7.07 -16.45 8.40
CA ASN A 20 -5.76 -16.80 8.95
C ASN A 20 -5.87 -17.22 10.43
N GLN A 21 -7.06 -17.39 10.95
CA GLN A 21 -7.33 -17.67 12.36
C GLN A 21 -6.51 -18.86 12.91
N TYR A 22 -6.42 -19.95 12.13
CA TYR A 22 -5.67 -21.14 12.53
C TYR A 22 -4.14 -21.00 12.44
N LEU A 23 -3.62 -20.00 11.71
CA LEU A 23 -2.19 -19.74 11.60
C LEU A 23 -1.70 -18.81 12.72
N LEU A 24 -2.57 -17.93 13.21
CA LEU A 24 -2.21 -16.91 14.19
C LEU A 24 -2.06 -17.47 15.60
N GLY A 25 -2.73 -18.60 15.92
CA GLY A 25 -2.54 -19.33 17.17
C GLY A 25 -1.18 -20.04 17.31
N THR A 26 -0.36 -20.08 16.24
CA THR A 26 0.97 -20.71 16.24
C THR A 26 2.11 -19.68 16.31
N LEU A 27 1.81 -18.39 16.42
CA LEU A 27 2.79 -17.32 16.46
C LEU A 27 3.25 -17.05 17.90
N ASP A 28 4.53 -16.69 18.06
CA ASP A 28 5.11 -16.30 19.37
C ASP A 28 4.50 -14.98 19.89
N THR A 29 3.94 -14.14 19.02
CA THR A 29 3.15 -12.97 19.38
C THR A 29 1.68 -13.36 19.39
N LYS A 30 1.20 -13.72 20.55
CA LYS A 30 -0.19 -14.06 20.77
C LYS A 30 -1.06 -12.81 20.63
N GLY A 31 -2.01 -12.85 19.77
CA GLY A 31 -3.11 -11.91 19.59
C GLY A 31 -4.21 -12.67 18.89
N GLU A 32 -5.40 -12.65 19.43
CA GLU A 32 -6.53 -13.23 18.74
C GLU A 32 -6.98 -12.31 17.62
N TYR A 33 -6.34 -12.49 16.46
CA TYR A 33 -6.77 -11.89 15.20
C TYR A 33 -7.68 -12.87 14.48
N ASP A 34 -8.92 -12.48 14.23
CA ASP A 34 -9.86 -13.26 13.41
C ASP A 34 -10.22 -12.48 12.13
N PRO A 35 -9.28 -12.39 11.17
CA PRO A 35 -9.57 -11.79 9.87
C PRO A 35 -10.33 -12.79 9.00
N ARG A 36 -11.51 -12.40 8.54
CA ARG A 36 -12.33 -13.17 7.60
C ARG A 36 -12.61 -12.32 6.37
N TYR A 37 -12.31 -12.87 5.24
CA TYR A 37 -12.55 -12.22 3.96
C TYR A 37 -13.30 -13.17 3.03
N ILE A 38 -14.38 -12.68 2.45
CA ILE A 38 -15.09 -13.34 1.37
C ILE A 38 -15.34 -12.37 0.23
N ASP A 39 -15.06 -12.80 -0.99
CA ASP A 39 -15.44 -12.06 -2.17
C ASP A 39 -16.03 -12.97 -3.27
N TYR A 40 -16.89 -12.38 -4.05
CA TYR A 40 -17.37 -12.91 -5.29
C TYR A 40 -17.08 -11.93 -6.41
N GLN A 41 -16.48 -12.40 -7.47
CA GLN A 41 -16.15 -11.63 -8.66
C GLN A 41 -16.77 -12.29 -9.89
N THR A 42 -17.29 -11.49 -10.78
CA THR A 42 -17.84 -11.95 -12.05
C THR A 42 -17.40 -11.04 -13.19
N TYR A 43 -17.05 -11.65 -14.30
CA TYR A 43 -16.76 -10.97 -15.55
C TYR A 43 -17.47 -11.67 -16.70
N LEU A 44 -18.36 -10.94 -17.35
CA LEU A 44 -19.08 -11.38 -18.53
C LEU A 44 -18.64 -10.51 -19.69
N ASN A 45 -18.22 -11.13 -20.81
CA ASN A 45 -17.93 -10.41 -22.03
C ASN A 45 -18.75 -11.01 -23.18
N TRP A 46 -19.56 -10.21 -23.82
CA TRP A 46 -20.42 -10.61 -24.91
C TRP A 46 -20.03 -9.92 -26.21
N THR A 47 -19.67 -10.71 -27.22
CA THR A 47 -19.31 -10.23 -28.56
C THR A 47 -20.34 -10.69 -29.59
N PRO A 48 -21.55 -10.03 -29.66
CA PRO A 48 -22.62 -10.41 -30.56
C PRO A 48 -22.21 -10.31 -32.03
N SER A 49 -21.32 -9.40 -32.36
CA SER A 49 -20.77 -9.22 -33.71
C SER A 49 -19.33 -8.74 -33.65
N LYS A 50 -18.62 -8.71 -34.79
CA LYS A 50 -17.26 -8.15 -34.92
C LYS A 50 -17.19 -6.65 -34.52
N ARG A 51 -18.32 -5.93 -34.53
CA ARG A 51 -18.40 -4.51 -34.23
C ARG A 51 -18.73 -4.21 -32.77
N TRP A 52 -19.40 -5.12 -32.07
CA TRP A 52 -19.86 -4.91 -30.71
C TRP A 52 -19.18 -5.81 -29.72
N GLU A 53 -18.73 -5.20 -28.64
CA GLU A 53 -18.24 -5.89 -27.46
C GLU A 53 -18.89 -5.25 -26.23
N ILE A 54 -19.59 -6.04 -25.42
CA ILE A 54 -20.31 -5.60 -24.23
C ILE A 54 -19.80 -6.41 -23.06
N GLY A 55 -19.33 -5.72 -22.03
CA GLY A 55 -18.82 -6.39 -20.85
C GLY A 55 -19.48 -5.91 -19.57
N VAL A 56 -19.56 -6.81 -18.61
CA VAL A 56 -20.02 -6.54 -17.25
C VAL A 56 -19.01 -7.11 -16.27
N ILE A 57 -18.58 -6.29 -15.31
CA ILE A 57 -17.73 -6.68 -14.19
C ILE A 57 -18.50 -6.42 -12.91
N GLY A 58 -18.52 -7.39 -12.02
CA GLY A 58 -19.12 -7.26 -10.69
C GLY A 58 -18.19 -7.78 -9.60
N ASN A 59 -18.21 -7.13 -8.44
CA ASN A 59 -17.55 -7.58 -7.24
C ASN A 59 -18.42 -7.30 -6.02
N ILE A 60 -18.55 -8.31 -5.17
CA ILE A 60 -19.15 -8.20 -3.85
C ILE A 60 -18.14 -8.75 -2.86
N SER A 61 -17.76 -7.95 -1.86
CA SER A 61 -16.80 -8.40 -0.87
C SER A 61 -17.20 -7.95 0.54
N GLU A 62 -16.88 -8.80 1.50
CA GLU A 62 -16.96 -8.51 2.92
C GLU A 62 -15.65 -8.88 3.59
N ASN A 63 -15.07 -7.93 4.31
CA ASN A 63 -13.91 -8.14 5.17
C ASN A 63 -14.34 -7.84 6.61
N ARG A 64 -14.18 -8.81 7.48
CA ARG A 64 -14.36 -8.68 8.92
C ARG A 64 -13.02 -8.86 9.59
N TYR A 65 -12.72 -7.98 10.50
CA TYR A 65 -11.55 -8.05 11.33
C TYR A 65 -11.98 -7.93 12.78
N ASN A 66 -11.76 -8.99 13.55
CA ASN A 66 -11.91 -8.97 14.99
C ASN A 66 -10.52 -9.07 15.59
N PHE A 67 -10.25 -8.23 16.55
CA PHE A 67 -8.99 -8.21 17.26
C PHE A 67 -9.25 -8.15 18.75
N GLN A 68 -8.65 -9.07 19.49
CA GLN A 68 -8.54 -9.03 20.94
C GLN A 68 -7.06 -8.89 21.26
N PRO A 69 -6.63 -7.73 21.77
CA PRO A 69 -5.23 -7.54 22.12
C PRO A 69 -4.87 -8.49 23.26
N GLU A 70 -3.73 -9.16 23.13
CA GLU A 70 -3.15 -9.96 24.19
C GLU A 70 -2.00 -9.23 24.85
N ASP A 71 -1.69 -9.63 26.07
CA ASP A 71 -0.60 -9.12 26.86
C ASP A 71 0.72 -9.22 26.08
N ARG A 72 1.51 -8.18 26.15
CA ARG A 72 2.79 -8.10 25.47
C ARG A 72 3.92 -7.93 26.45
N TYR A 73 5.02 -8.57 26.07
CA TYR A 73 6.28 -8.49 26.77
C TYR A 73 7.39 -8.20 25.76
N THR A 74 8.13 -7.12 25.95
CA THR A 74 9.20 -6.73 25.03
C THR A 74 10.42 -6.29 25.83
N ARG A 75 11.60 -6.89 25.55
CA ARG A 75 12.88 -6.43 26.04
C ARG A 75 13.55 -5.58 24.94
N PHE A 76 14.11 -4.45 25.32
CA PHE A 76 14.78 -3.54 24.41
C PHE A 76 15.90 -2.77 25.13
N GLY A 77 16.76 -2.05 24.36
CA GLY A 77 17.89 -1.29 24.90
C GLY A 77 19.24 -1.82 24.47
N THR A 78 20.27 -1.55 25.27
CA THR A 78 21.65 -1.98 25.04
C THR A 78 22.05 -3.02 26.09
N LEU A 79 23.15 -3.74 25.86
CA LEU A 79 23.68 -4.74 26.82
C LEU A 79 23.91 -4.18 28.24
N SER A 80 24.22 -2.90 28.34
CA SER A 80 24.43 -2.21 29.64
C SER A 80 23.19 -1.52 30.18
N ASN A 81 22.09 -1.48 29.45
CA ASN A 81 20.89 -0.74 29.81
C ASN A 81 19.67 -1.42 29.18
N VAL A 82 19.31 -2.58 29.73
CA VAL A 82 18.16 -3.35 29.26
C VAL A 82 16.89 -2.83 29.94
N ARG A 83 15.85 -2.67 29.15
CA ARG A 83 14.50 -2.32 29.58
C ARG A 83 13.55 -3.44 29.25
N GLU A 84 12.57 -3.62 30.11
CA GLU A 84 11.48 -4.56 29.96
C GLU A 84 10.17 -3.80 29.97
N PHE A 85 9.37 -3.98 28.93
CA PHE A 85 8.06 -3.39 28.78
C PHE A 85 7.02 -4.50 28.80
N LYS A 86 6.12 -4.44 29.78
CA LYS A 86 4.95 -5.33 29.90
C LYS A 86 3.70 -4.50 29.70
N VAL A 87 2.79 -5.01 28.90
CA VAL A 87 1.49 -4.39 28.69
C VAL A 87 0.42 -5.47 28.82
N TYR A 88 -0.56 -5.20 29.67
CA TYR A 88 -1.78 -6.01 29.81
C TYR A 88 -2.90 -5.30 29.10
N PHE A 89 -3.61 -6.03 28.25
CA PHE A 89 -4.69 -5.49 27.47
C PHE A 89 -6.03 -6.11 27.84
N GLU A 90 -7.08 -5.28 27.83
CA GLU A 90 -8.46 -5.71 27.87
C GLU A 90 -9.24 -5.05 26.76
N GLY A 91 -10.27 -5.73 26.26
CA GLY A 91 -11.18 -5.18 25.26
C GLY A 91 -11.10 -5.85 23.91
N GLN A 92 -11.62 -5.17 22.89
CA GLN A 92 -11.72 -5.70 21.54
C GLN A 92 -11.87 -4.60 20.49
N GLU A 93 -11.45 -4.92 19.28
CA GLU A 93 -11.70 -4.15 18.07
C GLU A 93 -12.51 -5.00 17.08
N LYS A 94 -13.51 -4.39 16.45
CA LYS A 94 -14.34 -5.03 15.42
C LYS A 94 -14.47 -4.10 14.24
N ASP A 95 -13.94 -4.53 13.10
CA ASP A 95 -14.02 -3.82 11.86
C ASP A 95 -14.81 -4.61 10.82
N LEU A 96 -15.58 -3.88 10.05
CA LEU A 96 -16.36 -4.42 8.96
C LEU A 96 -16.25 -3.52 7.74
N PHE A 97 -15.82 -4.11 6.64
CA PHE A 97 -15.76 -3.46 5.34
C PHE A 97 -16.60 -4.27 4.34
N ARG A 98 -17.67 -3.66 3.83
CA ARG A 98 -18.51 -4.25 2.78
C ARG A 98 -18.43 -3.41 1.53
N THR A 99 -18.11 -4.05 0.41
CA THR A 99 -18.01 -3.38 -0.88
C THR A 99 -18.88 -4.07 -1.90
N LEU A 100 -19.63 -3.26 -2.64
CA LEU A 100 -20.36 -3.64 -3.83
C LEU A 100 -19.85 -2.77 -4.98
N PHE A 101 -19.38 -3.40 -6.04
CA PHE A 101 -18.89 -2.75 -7.24
C PHE A 101 -19.48 -3.39 -8.48
N GLY A 102 -19.88 -2.56 -9.44
CA GLY A 102 -20.33 -3.00 -10.74
C GLY A 102 -19.91 -2.03 -11.84
N THR A 103 -19.49 -2.57 -12.98
CA THR A 103 -19.18 -1.81 -14.20
C THR A 103 -19.82 -2.50 -15.39
N ALA A 104 -20.47 -1.74 -16.25
CA ALA A 104 -20.88 -2.18 -17.57
C ALA A 104 -20.19 -1.29 -18.62
N TYR A 105 -19.73 -1.90 -19.72
CA TYR A 105 -19.16 -1.17 -20.84
C TYR A 105 -19.68 -1.72 -22.17
N ALA A 106 -19.73 -0.86 -23.17
CA ALA A 106 -20.04 -1.22 -24.53
C ALA A 106 -19.05 -0.54 -25.49
N THR A 107 -18.30 -1.36 -26.24
CA THR A 107 -17.38 -0.88 -27.25
C THR A 107 -17.97 -1.13 -28.63
N TYR A 108 -18.09 -0.06 -29.40
CA TYR A 108 -18.47 -0.11 -30.82
C TYR A 108 -17.25 0.12 -31.69
N ARG A 109 -16.89 -0.85 -32.52
CA ARG A 109 -15.82 -0.76 -33.53
C ARG A 109 -16.44 -0.34 -34.85
N LEU A 110 -16.24 0.93 -35.22
CA LEU A 110 -16.68 1.45 -36.52
C LEU A 110 -15.98 0.69 -37.65
N ASN A 111 -14.67 0.49 -37.46
CA ASN A 111 -13.77 -0.30 -38.31
C ASN A 111 -12.57 -0.79 -37.47
N GLU A 112 -11.55 -1.41 -38.08
CA GLU A 112 -10.35 -1.89 -37.38
C GLU A 112 -9.48 -0.77 -36.77
N GLN A 113 -9.70 0.47 -37.20
CA GLN A 113 -8.90 1.64 -36.82
C GLN A 113 -9.62 2.53 -35.81
N ASN A 114 -10.95 2.45 -35.70
CA ASN A 114 -11.76 3.37 -34.94
C ASN A 114 -12.71 2.65 -34.02
N SER A 115 -12.67 2.98 -32.73
CA SER A 115 -13.58 2.45 -31.73
C SER A 115 -14.06 3.53 -30.76
N LEU A 116 -15.27 3.33 -30.24
CA LEU A 116 -15.89 4.13 -29.22
C LEU A 116 -16.33 3.23 -28.09
N THR A 117 -16.00 3.58 -26.85
CA THR A 117 -16.39 2.81 -25.66
C THR A 117 -17.20 3.72 -24.72
N LEU A 118 -18.36 3.26 -24.32
CA LEU A 118 -19.17 3.81 -23.25
C LEU A 118 -19.01 2.92 -22.02
N GLN A 119 -18.86 3.53 -20.86
CA GLN A 119 -18.73 2.82 -19.59
C GLN A 119 -19.54 3.52 -18.49
N ALA A 120 -20.21 2.70 -17.69
CA ALA A 120 -20.88 3.13 -16.46
C ALA A 120 -20.45 2.24 -15.31
N SER A 121 -20.08 2.83 -14.19
CA SER A 121 -19.69 2.10 -12.98
C SER A 121 -20.36 2.67 -11.73
N ALA A 122 -20.63 1.78 -10.78
CA ALA A 122 -21.13 2.12 -9.46
C ALA A 122 -20.34 1.36 -8.41
N PHE A 123 -19.98 2.08 -7.36
CA PHE A 123 -19.26 1.57 -6.19
C PHE A 123 -20.00 2.01 -4.94
N HIS A 124 -20.21 1.09 -4.02
CA HIS A 124 -20.77 1.35 -2.70
C HIS A 124 -19.93 0.63 -1.66
N THR A 125 -19.51 1.36 -0.62
CA THR A 125 -18.84 0.75 0.53
C THR A 125 -19.47 1.20 1.84
N LYS A 126 -19.50 0.29 2.80
CA LYS A 126 -19.78 0.56 4.22
C LYS A 126 -18.57 0.14 5.02
N GLU A 127 -18.04 1.06 5.80
CA GLU A 127 -16.92 0.85 6.69
C GLU A 127 -17.36 1.10 8.12
N GLN A 128 -17.01 0.19 9.00
CA GLN A 128 -17.23 0.29 10.43
C GLN A 128 -15.92 -0.04 11.12
N GLU A 129 -15.51 0.83 12.03
CA GLU A 129 -14.37 0.65 12.92
C GLU A 129 -14.85 0.93 14.33
N THR A 130 -14.83 -0.11 15.17
CA THR A 130 -15.35 0.00 16.54
C THR A 130 -14.42 -0.72 17.50
N TYR A 131 -13.92 -0.02 18.50
CA TYR A 131 -13.09 -0.59 19.53
C TYR A 131 -13.35 -0.01 20.90
N ASP A 132 -13.08 -0.84 21.90
CA ASP A 132 -12.94 -0.51 23.31
C ASP A 132 -11.69 -1.25 23.76
N ILE A 133 -10.60 -0.52 24.01
CA ILE A 133 -9.31 -1.11 24.38
C ILE A 133 -8.78 -0.37 25.61
N THR A 134 -8.44 -1.15 26.63
CA THR A 134 -7.72 -0.67 27.82
C THR A 134 -6.35 -1.32 27.82
N GLY A 135 -5.31 -0.54 28.06
CA GLY A 135 -3.95 -1.02 28.22
C GLY A 135 -3.38 -0.54 29.55
N GLN A 136 -2.80 -1.46 30.32
CA GLN A 136 -2.02 -1.16 31.52
C GLN A 136 -0.60 -1.63 31.28
N TYR A 137 0.40 -0.77 31.49
CA TYR A 137 1.76 -1.15 31.24
C TYR A 137 2.69 -0.87 32.40
N TRP A 138 3.78 -1.64 32.42
CA TRP A 138 4.93 -1.51 33.32
C TRP A 138 6.20 -1.41 32.49
N LEU A 139 7.00 -0.42 32.81
CA LEU A 139 8.34 -0.25 32.28
C LEU A 139 9.34 -0.54 33.40
N ASN A 140 10.13 -1.59 33.24
CA ASN A 140 11.14 -2.01 34.20
C ASN A 140 12.55 -1.74 33.67
N SER A 141 13.45 -1.37 34.56
CA SER A 141 14.88 -1.39 34.36
C SER A 141 15.44 -2.72 34.82
N LEU A 142 16.13 -3.43 33.95
CA LEU A 142 16.85 -4.64 34.33
C LEU A 142 18.32 -4.27 34.54
N ASP A 143 18.79 -4.27 35.78
CA ASP A 143 20.22 -4.19 36.07
C ASP A 143 20.84 -5.56 35.80
N SER A 144 21.67 -5.65 34.77
CA SER A 144 22.60 -6.76 34.63
C SER A 144 23.70 -6.56 35.70
N GLY A 145 23.48 -7.10 36.88
CA GLY A 145 24.49 -7.06 37.92
C GLY A 145 25.82 -7.58 37.37
N THR A 146 26.82 -6.71 37.31
CA THR A 146 28.20 -7.12 37.07
C THR A 146 28.56 -8.06 38.20
N GLN A 147 28.72 -9.34 37.87
CA GLN A 147 29.25 -10.32 38.81
C GLN A 147 30.64 -9.89 39.25
N VAL A 148 30.73 -9.44 40.49
CA VAL A 148 31.97 -9.45 41.24
C VAL A 148 31.71 -10.45 42.37
N ASP A 149 32.30 -11.63 42.20
CA ASP A 149 32.38 -12.74 43.13
C ASP A 149 31.40 -13.90 42.91
N GLY A 150 31.96 -15.04 42.66
CA GLY A 150 31.47 -16.32 42.23
C GLY A 150 30.40 -17.07 43.04
N THR A 151 29.31 -16.43 43.42
CA THR A 151 28.12 -17.08 43.97
C THR A 151 26.92 -16.77 43.07
N THR A 152 26.47 -17.79 42.36
CA THR A 152 25.28 -17.79 41.50
C THR A 152 24.01 -17.66 42.33
N ASN A 153 23.47 -16.45 42.45
CA ASN A 153 22.05 -16.20 42.60
C ASN A 153 21.63 -15.24 41.49
N GLU A 154 21.15 -15.80 40.40
CA GLU A 154 20.55 -15.08 39.30
C GLU A 154 19.15 -14.56 39.71
N GLU A 155 19.05 -13.64 40.64
CA GLU A 155 17.90 -12.75 40.73
C GLU A 155 18.18 -11.52 39.86
N GLU A 156 17.67 -11.52 38.63
CA GLU A 156 17.55 -10.29 37.84
C GLU A 156 16.73 -9.31 38.69
N THR A 157 17.40 -8.36 39.33
CA THR A 157 16.70 -7.28 40.05
C THR A 157 16.06 -6.35 39.04
N SER A 158 14.71 -6.42 38.95
CA SER A 158 13.96 -5.53 38.08
C SER A 158 13.36 -4.41 38.91
N GLU A 159 13.70 -3.16 38.59
CA GLU A 159 13.12 -1.97 39.18
C GLU A 159 12.04 -1.41 38.24
N THR A 160 10.81 -1.22 38.73
CA THR A 160 9.75 -0.57 37.96
C THR A 160 10.01 0.94 37.91
N ILE A 161 10.27 1.44 36.71
CA ILE A 161 10.61 2.85 36.44
C ILE A 161 9.46 3.64 35.81
N GLY A 162 8.36 2.96 35.42
CA GLY A 162 7.17 3.59 34.87
C GLY A 162 5.98 2.65 34.86
N VAL A 163 4.82 3.19 35.15
CA VAL A 163 3.51 2.51 35.07
C VAL A 163 2.52 3.44 34.40
N GLY A 164 1.51 2.87 33.76
CA GLY A 164 0.46 3.69 33.17
C GLY A 164 -0.72 2.93 32.61
N THR A 165 -1.81 3.66 32.48
CA THR A 165 -3.08 3.14 31.98
C THR A 165 -3.62 4.08 30.89
N TYR A 166 -4.14 3.50 29.83
CA TYR A 166 -4.91 4.22 28.83
C TYR A 166 -6.17 3.45 28.44
N MET A 167 -7.17 4.18 28.02
CA MET A 167 -8.43 3.64 27.52
C MET A 167 -8.80 4.34 26.23
N GLU A 168 -9.05 3.58 25.19
CA GLU A 168 -9.42 4.08 23.86
C GLU A 168 -10.79 3.54 23.46
N HIS A 169 -11.63 4.42 22.94
CA HIS A 169 -12.96 4.10 22.46
C HIS A 169 -13.21 4.71 21.09
N ALA A 170 -13.74 3.92 20.15
CA ALA A 170 -14.21 4.43 18.87
C ALA A 170 -15.50 3.76 18.41
N ARG A 171 -16.32 4.56 17.72
CA ARG A 171 -17.53 4.15 17.00
C ARG A 171 -17.60 4.95 15.71
N ASN A 172 -16.87 4.48 14.71
CA ASN A 172 -16.69 5.14 13.43
C ASN A 172 -17.45 4.40 12.33
N TYR A 173 -18.20 5.13 11.54
CA TYR A 173 -19.00 4.59 10.44
C TYR A 173 -18.83 5.48 9.23
N LEU A 174 -18.50 4.89 8.09
CA LEU A 174 -18.41 5.58 6.82
C LEU A 174 -19.22 4.81 5.77
N THR A 175 -19.96 5.55 4.98
CA THR A 175 -20.62 5.03 3.76
C THR A 175 -20.18 5.91 2.59
N ALA A 176 -19.65 5.28 1.54
CA ALA A 176 -19.32 5.99 0.31
C ALA A 176 -20.02 5.36 -0.89
N GLU A 177 -20.55 6.21 -1.73
CA GLU A 177 -21.18 5.87 -3.01
C GLU A 177 -20.49 6.66 -4.12
N VAL A 178 -20.03 5.95 -5.13
CA VAL A 178 -19.35 6.56 -6.27
C VAL A 178 -20.00 6.06 -7.55
N GLN A 179 -20.43 6.98 -8.40
CA GLN A 179 -20.94 6.70 -9.75
C GLN A 179 -20.01 7.36 -10.75
N SER A 180 -19.62 6.64 -11.78
CA SER A 180 -18.77 7.16 -12.85
C SER A 180 -19.32 6.74 -14.20
N TYR A 181 -19.33 7.70 -15.13
CA TYR A 181 -19.77 7.53 -16.51
C TYR A 181 -18.65 8.06 -17.40
N SER A 182 -18.23 7.31 -18.39
CA SER A 182 -17.20 7.75 -19.32
C SER A 182 -17.49 7.35 -20.75
N ILE A 183 -16.98 8.18 -21.65
CA ILE A 183 -16.91 7.90 -23.08
C ILE A 183 -15.46 8.02 -23.52
N THR A 184 -14.95 7.05 -24.26
CA THR A 184 -13.59 7.07 -24.78
C THR A 184 -13.57 6.72 -26.25
N GLY A 185 -12.81 7.48 -27.03
CA GLY A 185 -12.58 7.24 -28.45
C GLY A 185 -11.13 6.87 -28.72
N HIS A 186 -10.92 5.90 -29.61
CA HIS A 186 -9.61 5.51 -30.10
C HIS A 186 -9.60 5.51 -31.63
N HIS A 187 -8.61 6.24 -32.22
CA HIS A 187 -8.48 6.42 -33.66
C HIS A 187 -7.03 6.15 -34.09
N ARG A 188 -6.83 5.23 -35.00
CA ARG A 188 -5.52 4.90 -35.57
C ARG A 188 -5.43 5.45 -37.00
N LEU A 189 -4.55 6.41 -37.21
CA LEU A 189 -4.36 7.13 -38.46
C LEU A 189 -2.91 6.97 -38.92
N LYS A 190 -2.61 6.00 -39.78
CA LYS A 190 -1.23 5.73 -40.23
C LYS A 190 -0.21 5.71 -39.09
N SER A 191 0.54 6.81 -38.93
CA SER A 191 1.59 6.98 -37.90
C SER A 191 1.06 7.53 -36.56
N HIS A 192 -0.21 7.94 -36.48
CA HIS A 192 -0.83 8.52 -35.30
C HIS A 192 -1.78 7.55 -34.62
N SER A 193 -1.82 7.59 -33.29
CA SER A 193 -2.81 6.90 -32.47
C SER A 193 -3.42 7.89 -31.50
N LEU A 194 -4.58 8.43 -31.89
CA LEU A 194 -5.31 9.43 -31.14
C LEU A 194 -6.26 8.75 -30.15
N GLN A 195 -6.23 9.20 -28.89
CA GLN A 195 -7.14 8.78 -27.83
C GLN A 195 -7.75 10.01 -27.17
N TRP A 196 -9.03 9.98 -26.94
CA TRP A 196 -9.74 11.00 -26.17
C TRP A 196 -10.78 10.41 -25.26
N GLY A 197 -11.16 11.12 -24.24
CA GLY A 197 -12.22 10.68 -23.35
C GLY A 197 -12.78 11.80 -22.51
N ALA A 198 -14.03 11.62 -22.12
CA ALA A 198 -14.73 12.45 -21.15
C ALA A 198 -15.28 11.57 -20.03
N GLU A 199 -15.24 12.07 -18.82
CA GLU A 199 -15.66 11.37 -17.60
C GLU A 199 -16.51 12.30 -16.74
N PHE A 200 -17.60 11.77 -16.20
CA PHE A 200 -18.37 12.35 -15.12
C PHE A 200 -18.35 11.42 -13.93
N LYS A 201 -18.03 11.94 -12.74
CA LYS A 201 -17.99 11.20 -11.49
C LYS A 201 -18.75 11.94 -10.40
N ARG A 202 -19.62 11.23 -9.68
CA ARG A 202 -20.30 11.71 -8.48
C ARG A 202 -19.89 10.89 -7.29
N GLU A 203 -19.51 11.56 -6.21
CA GLU A 203 -19.09 10.95 -4.95
C GLU A 203 -19.99 11.47 -3.82
N ARG A 204 -20.62 10.54 -3.11
CA ARG A 204 -21.36 10.82 -1.88
C ARG A 204 -20.72 10.09 -0.74
N ILE A 205 -20.39 10.80 0.33
CA ILE A 205 -19.77 10.21 1.51
C ILE A 205 -20.52 10.70 2.74
N LYS A 206 -20.89 9.75 3.60
CA LYS A 206 -21.46 10.01 4.92
C LYS A 206 -20.51 9.43 5.95
N ASP A 207 -20.06 10.26 6.86
CA ASP A 207 -19.09 9.95 7.88
C ASP A 207 -19.62 10.34 9.25
N ARG A 208 -19.52 9.42 10.20
CA ARG A 208 -19.88 9.64 11.60
C ARG A 208 -18.80 9.08 12.47
N MET A 209 -18.20 9.93 13.28
CA MET A 209 -17.14 9.56 14.20
C MET A 209 -17.55 9.91 15.64
N ARG A 210 -17.23 9.01 16.55
CA ARG A 210 -17.31 9.21 17.98
C ARG A 210 -16.14 8.49 18.61
N GLU A 211 -15.21 9.26 19.12
CA GLU A 211 -14.01 8.75 19.75
C GLU A 211 -13.78 9.46 21.08
N TRP A 212 -13.17 8.77 22.01
CA TRP A 212 -12.59 9.37 23.20
C TRP A 212 -11.40 8.54 23.66
N GLU A 213 -10.51 9.18 24.39
CA GLU A 213 -9.32 8.60 24.94
C GLU A 213 -9.10 9.14 26.35
N MET A 214 -8.89 8.24 27.30
CA MET A 214 -8.47 8.55 28.66
C MET A 214 -7.06 8.03 28.87
N ARG A 215 -6.24 8.81 29.60
CA ARG A 215 -4.87 8.46 29.95
C ARG A 215 -4.58 8.90 31.38
N ASP A 216 -3.82 8.09 32.10
CA ASP A 216 -2.92 8.68 33.07
C ASP A 216 -1.67 9.15 32.30
N SER A 217 -0.76 9.79 32.94
CA SER A 217 0.42 10.40 32.30
C SER A 217 1.38 9.46 31.61
N ALA A 218 1.32 8.20 31.90
CA ALA A 218 2.36 7.29 31.54
C ALA A 218 2.24 6.86 30.08
N GLY A 219 3.35 6.86 29.36
CA GLY A 219 3.45 6.45 27.97
C GLY A 219 3.33 7.54 26.94
N TYR A 220 3.01 8.78 27.33
CA TYR A 220 2.68 9.81 26.37
C TYR A 220 3.33 11.17 26.60
N SER A 221 4.49 11.21 27.25
CA SER A 221 5.23 12.46 27.48
C SER A 221 4.46 13.51 28.30
N MET A 222 3.59 13.07 29.17
CA MET A 222 2.77 13.93 30.02
C MET A 222 3.13 13.70 31.50
N PRO A 223 3.04 14.72 32.33
CA PRO A 223 3.25 14.55 33.79
C PRO A 223 2.22 13.57 34.36
N GLN A 224 2.66 12.64 35.17
CA GLN A 224 1.78 11.68 35.83
C GLN A 224 0.82 12.39 36.79
N THR A 225 -0.49 12.09 36.65
CA THR A 225 -1.50 12.60 37.59
C THR A 225 -1.71 11.59 38.70
N SER A 226 -1.94 12.07 39.93
CA SER A 226 -2.13 11.21 41.11
C SER A 226 -3.53 10.60 41.21
N GLU A 227 -4.46 10.97 40.34
CA GLU A 227 -5.90 10.66 40.48
C GLU A 227 -6.42 9.61 39.48
N GLY A 228 -5.53 9.01 38.64
CA GLY A 228 -5.91 8.01 37.65
C GLY A 228 -6.13 8.59 36.23
N PRO A 229 -6.69 7.82 35.29
CA PRO A 229 -6.84 8.24 33.90
C PRO A 229 -7.80 9.43 33.73
N GLU A 230 -7.34 10.47 33.04
CA GLU A 230 -8.12 11.66 32.70
C GLU A 230 -8.53 11.65 31.24
N LEU A 231 -9.62 12.36 30.91
CA LEU A 231 -10.05 12.52 29.51
C LEU A 231 -9.04 13.39 28.76
N PHE A 232 -8.28 12.73 27.89
CA PHE A 232 -7.25 13.37 27.09
C PHE A 232 -7.79 13.93 25.76
N TYR A 233 -8.71 13.17 25.14
CA TYR A 233 -9.22 13.47 23.82
C TYR A 233 -10.66 13.05 23.68
N THR A 234 -11.47 13.85 23.00
CA THR A 234 -12.80 13.48 22.58
C THR A 234 -13.11 14.05 21.19
N LEU A 235 -13.72 13.25 20.33
CA LEU A 235 -14.13 13.63 19.00
C LEU A 235 -15.59 13.25 18.76
N ARG A 236 -16.36 14.20 18.28
CA ARG A 236 -17.70 13.97 17.71
C ARG A 236 -17.80 14.65 16.36
N SER A 237 -18.11 13.87 15.33
CA SER A 237 -18.26 14.40 13.99
C SER A 237 -19.38 13.69 13.25
N ARG A 238 -20.09 14.44 12.42
CA ARG A 238 -21.04 13.94 11.44
C ARG A 238 -20.95 14.80 10.19
N ASN A 239 -20.40 14.24 9.13
CA ASN A 239 -20.17 14.93 7.89
C ASN A 239 -20.87 14.21 6.74
N GLU A 240 -21.33 14.98 5.78
CA GLU A 240 -21.87 14.49 4.50
C GLU A 240 -21.31 15.32 3.36
N THR A 241 -20.86 14.62 2.30
CA THR A 241 -20.39 15.24 1.06
C THR A 241 -21.16 14.68 -0.12
N ASP A 242 -21.47 15.55 -1.08
CA ASP A 242 -21.96 15.18 -2.41
C ASP A 242 -21.19 16.05 -3.40
N SER A 243 -20.25 15.46 -4.12
CA SER A 243 -19.38 16.19 -5.03
C SER A 243 -19.35 15.57 -6.41
N LYS A 244 -19.11 16.41 -7.42
CA LYS A 244 -19.08 16.03 -8.83
C LYS A 244 -17.75 16.41 -9.43
N ARG A 245 -17.24 15.52 -10.27
CA ARG A 245 -16.02 15.77 -11.04
C ARG A 245 -16.29 15.54 -12.52
N TYR A 246 -15.75 16.43 -13.34
CA TYR A 246 -15.80 16.36 -14.80
C TYR A 246 -14.39 16.27 -15.30
N GLY A 247 -14.09 15.30 -16.12
CA GLY A 247 -12.76 15.08 -16.69
C GLY A 247 -12.83 15.03 -18.21
N PHE A 248 -11.77 15.52 -18.84
CA PHE A 248 -11.52 15.37 -20.28
C PHE A 248 -10.06 15.12 -20.52
N TYR A 249 -9.73 14.27 -21.51
CA TYR A 249 -8.37 14.11 -21.97
C TYR A 249 -8.29 13.92 -23.49
N LEU A 250 -7.16 14.33 -24.04
CA LEU A 250 -6.78 14.13 -25.43
C LEU A 250 -5.31 13.76 -25.47
N GLN A 251 -4.96 12.70 -26.18
CA GLN A 251 -3.59 12.22 -26.32
C GLN A 251 -3.36 11.72 -27.75
N ASP A 252 -2.22 12.07 -28.33
CA ASP A 252 -1.73 11.48 -29.58
C ASP A 252 -0.39 10.78 -29.36
N THR A 253 -0.22 9.63 -30.01
CA THR A 253 1.04 8.91 -30.11
C THR A 253 1.44 8.88 -31.58
N TYR A 254 2.51 9.59 -31.90
CA TYR A 254 3.08 9.71 -33.23
C TYR A 254 4.35 8.88 -33.35
N ARG A 255 4.39 7.99 -34.35
CA ARG A 255 5.55 7.15 -34.65
C ARG A 255 6.16 7.57 -35.99
N PHE A 256 7.46 7.85 -35.98
CA PHE A 256 8.20 8.21 -37.18
C PHE A 256 9.61 7.63 -37.14
N ARG A 257 10.16 7.39 -38.34
CA ARG A 257 11.52 6.88 -38.51
C ARG A 257 12.39 8.00 -39.09
N SER A 258 13.60 8.13 -38.54
CA SER A 258 14.65 9.00 -39.08
C SER A 258 15.96 8.21 -39.21
N THR A 259 17.02 8.86 -39.68
CA THR A 259 18.38 8.28 -39.72
C THR A 259 18.90 7.88 -38.34
N ALA A 260 18.46 8.54 -37.28
CA ALA A 260 18.86 8.26 -35.92
C ALA A 260 18.13 7.02 -35.31
N GLY A 261 16.99 6.62 -35.90
CA GLY A 261 16.22 5.45 -35.41
C GLY A 261 14.71 5.63 -35.51
N LEU A 262 13.99 4.79 -34.73
CA LEU A 262 12.54 4.84 -34.61
C LEU A 262 12.15 5.68 -33.37
N PHE A 263 11.45 6.77 -33.63
CA PHE A 263 10.90 7.65 -32.58
C PHE A 263 9.43 7.36 -32.32
N THR A 264 9.06 7.42 -31.06
CA THR A 264 7.65 7.40 -30.59
C THR A 264 7.45 8.60 -29.67
N LEU A 265 6.72 9.61 -30.17
CA LEU A 265 6.32 10.80 -29.41
C LEU A 265 4.89 10.59 -28.92
N THR A 266 4.67 10.65 -27.61
CA THR A 266 3.32 10.68 -27.03
C THR A 266 3.14 12.02 -26.34
N ALA A 267 2.14 12.77 -26.73
CA ALA A 267 1.80 14.05 -26.13
C ALA A 267 0.29 14.10 -25.82
N GLY A 268 -0.07 14.71 -24.72
CA GLY A 268 -1.47 14.78 -24.33
C GLY A 268 -1.74 15.84 -23.27
N ILE A 269 -3.00 16.13 -23.14
CA ILE A 269 -3.55 17.04 -22.14
C ILE A 269 -4.67 16.33 -21.38
N ARG A 270 -4.78 16.61 -20.10
CA ARG A 270 -5.94 16.23 -19.29
C ARG A 270 -6.42 17.47 -18.55
N SER A 271 -7.72 17.68 -18.53
CA SER A 271 -8.35 18.70 -17.70
C SER A 271 -9.41 18.07 -16.80
N SER A 272 -9.62 18.66 -15.65
CA SER A 272 -10.73 18.25 -14.78
C SER A 272 -11.24 19.45 -13.98
N TYR A 273 -12.53 19.38 -13.65
CA TYR A 273 -13.21 20.34 -12.79
C TYR A 273 -13.85 19.59 -11.62
N TRP A 274 -13.62 20.09 -10.39
CA TRP A 274 -14.22 19.57 -9.17
C TRP A 274 -15.13 20.63 -8.56
N ASP A 275 -16.41 20.33 -8.38
CA ASP A 275 -17.40 21.29 -7.91
C ASP A 275 -17.29 21.59 -6.40
N TRP A 276 -16.67 20.71 -5.61
CA TRP A 276 -16.47 20.88 -4.18
C TRP A 276 -15.71 22.16 -3.83
N ASN A 277 -14.58 22.37 -4.50
CA ASN A 277 -13.67 23.51 -4.31
C ASN A 277 -13.65 24.45 -5.54
N LYS A 278 -14.48 24.19 -6.55
CA LYS A 278 -14.55 24.93 -7.83
C LYS A 278 -13.20 24.97 -8.57
N GLU A 279 -12.36 23.97 -8.36
CA GLU A 279 -11.02 23.92 -8.96
C GLU A 279 -11.08 23.38 -10.39
N PHE A 280 -10.48 24.12 -11.32
CA PHE A 280 -10.19 23.67 -12.67
C PHE A 280 -8.69 23.42 -12.79
N ILE A 281 -8.29 22.22 -13.23
CA ILE A 281 -6.91 21.82 -13.43
C ILE A 281 -6.64 21.45 -14.87
N PHE A 282 -5.39 21.72 -15.30
CA PHE A 282 -4.90 21.44 -16.64
C PHE A 282 -3.54 20.75 -16.55
N SER A 283 -3.42 19.55 -17.12
CA SER A 283 -2.33 18.60 -16.95
C SER A 283 -1.71 18.23 -18.31
N PRO A 284 -0.82 19.04 -18.88
CA PRO A 284 -0.06 18.68 -20.08
C PRO A 284 1.02 17.67 -19.73
N ARG A 285 1.28 16.75 -20.67
CA ARG A 285 2.35 15.75 -20.55
C ARG A 285 2.87 15.34 -21.92
N ALA A 286 4.16 15.02 -21.98
CA ALA A 286 4.79 14.49 -23.17
C ALA A 286 5.87 13.47 -22.82
N SER A 287 6.07 12.50 -23.70
CA SER A 287 7.17 11.55 -23.63
C SER A 287 7.71 11.25 -25.02
N LEU A 288 9.01 11.09 -25.12
CA LEU A 288 9.71 10.71 -26.34
C LEU A 288 10.50 9.43 -26.08
N ALA A 289 10.25 8.40 -26.86
CA ALA A 289 11.05 7.19 -26.88
C ALA A 289 11.81 7.07 -28.20
N LEU A 290 13.05 6.58 -28.15
CA LEU A 290 13.93 6.34 -29.27
C LEU A 290 14.46 4.91 -29.22
N ILE A 291 14.27 4.17 -30.29
CA ILE A 291 15.02 2.94 -30.58
C ILE A 291 16.09 3.33 -31.59
N PRO A 292 17.41 3.43 -31.20
CA PRO A 292 18.45 3.92 -32.06
C PRO A 292 18.72 2.99 -33.23
N ALA A 293 19.00 3.57 -34.40
CA ALA A 293 19.33 2.82 -35.63
C ALA A 293 20.64 2.02 -35.52
N PHE A 294 21.60 2.48 -34.70
CA PHE A 294 22.89 1.81 -34.52
C PHE A 294 22.77 0.55 -33.66
N ASN A 295 21.73 0.44 -32.80
CA ASN A 295 21.50 -0.75 -31.98
C ASN A 295 20.06 -0.80 -31.46
N GLU A 296 19.22 -1.64 -32.08
CA GLU A 296 17.80 -1.81 -31.71
C GLU A 296 17.58 -2.48 -30.34
N LYS A 297 18.64 -2.96 -29.68
CA LYS A 297 18.56 -3.52 -28.32
C LYS A 297 18.35 -2.44 -27.25
N PHE A 298 18.64 -1.18 -27.58
CA PHE A 298 18.39 -0.04 -26.69
C PHE A 298 17.02 0.59 -26.95
N THR A 299 16.38 1.02 -25.88
CA THR A 299 15.23 1.94 -25.92
C THR A 299 15.50 3.06 -24.94
N LEU A 300 15.67 4.28 -25.43
CA LEU A 300 15.88 5.47 -24.60
C LEU A 300 14.57 6.22 -24.44
N ARG A 301 14.31 6.78 -23.28
CA ARG A 301 13.06 7.50 -22.96
C ARG A 301 13.33 8.76 -22.17
N VAL A 302 12.61 9.83 -22.52
CA VAL A 302 12.49 11.04 -21.72
C VAL A 302 11.00 11.39 -21.59
N ALA A 303 10.58 11.87 -20.44
CA ALA A 303 9.21 12.30 -20.21
C ALA A 303 9.16 13.50 -19.27
N ALA A 304 8.23 14.40 -19.55
CA ALA A 304 7.89 15.50 -18.66
C ALA A 304 6.38 15.70 -18.61
N GLY A 305 5.86 16.14 -17.46
CA GLY A 305 4.42 16.38 -17.33
C GLY A 305 4.00 16.96 -16.00
N VAL A 306 2.88 17.63 -16.04
CA VAL A 306 2.20 18.15 -14.84
C VAL A 306 1.10 17.18 -14.46
N TYR A 307 1.11 16.76 -13.20
CA TYR A 307 0.15 15.81 -12.62
C TYR A 307 -0.54 16.44 -11.43
N TYR A 308 -1.82 16.20 -11.33
CA TYR A 308 -2.61 16.60 -10.17
C TYR A 308 -3.30 15.39 -9.55
N GLN A 309 -3.34 15.39 -8.23
CA GLN A 309 -4.10 14.43 -7.45
C GLN A 309 -5.11 15.20 -6.60
N ALA A 310 -6.38 15.03 -6.91
CA ALA A 310 -7.42 15.58 -6.06
C ALA A 310 -7.41 14.89 -4.69
N PRO A 311 -7.64 15.64 -3.61
CA PRO A 311 -7.69 15.08 -2.27
C PRO A 311 -8.81 14.02 -2.17
N PHE A 312 -8.56 12.95 -1.43
CA PHE A 312 -9.59 12.03 -1.00
C PHE A 312 -10.20 12.49 0.34
N TYR A 313 -11.32 11.90 0.74
CA TYR A 313 -12.14 12.39 1.84
C TYR A 313 -11.37 12.67 3.14
N LYS A 314 -10.48 11.76 3.56
CA LYS A 314 -9.70 11.94 4.81
C LYS A 314 -8.69 13.09 4.73
N GLU A 315 -8.21 13.47 3.54
CA GLU A 315 -7.24 14.56 3.33
C GLU A 315 -7.85 15.95 3.47
N PHE A 316 -9.16 16.14 3.31
CA PHE A 316 -9.79 17.44 3.48
C PHE A 316 -10.66 17.57 4.74
N ARG A 317 -10.57 16.61 5.64
CA ARG A 317 -11.03 16.76 7.02
C ARG A 317 -10.03 17.61 7.79
N ASP A 318 -10.45 18.79 8.20
CA ASP A 318 -9.69 19.70 9.05
C ASP A 318 -10.13 19.49 10.50
N THR A 319 -9.25 18.93 11.31
CA THR A 319 -9.50 18.65 12.72
C THR A 319 -8.84 19.72 13.56
N THR A 320 -9.64 20.44 14.33
CA THR A 320 -9.16 21.42 15.31
C THR A 320 -9.46 20.92 16.70
N GLN A 321 -8.48 21.04 17.61
CA GLN A 321 -8.61 20.63 19.01
C GLN A 321 -8.48 21.86 19.91
N VAL A 322 -9.45 22.02 20.80
CA VAL A 322 -9.44 23.08 21.83
C VAL A 322 -9.84 22.41 23.14
N ASP A 323 -9.02 22.55 24.17
CA ASP A 323 -9.25 22.01 25.53
C ASP A 323 -9.62 20.51 25.53
N GLY A 324 -8.90 19.69 24.74
CA GLY A 324 -9.16 18.25 24.62
C GLY A 324 -10.36 17.88 23.74
N ILE A 325 -11.15 18.86 23.28
CA ILE A 325 -12.31 18.63 22.42
C ILE A 325 -11.90 18.82 20.96
N ALA A 326 -11.96 17.75 20.19
CA ALA A 326 -11.68 17.78 18.77
C ALA A 326 -13.00 17.94 17.98
N THR A 327 -12.98 18.87 17.03
CA THR A 327 -14.06 19.09 16.07
C THR A 327 -13.52 18.90 14.65
N VAL A 328 -14.32 18.29 13.79
CA VAL A 328 -13.97 18.05 12.38
C VAL A 328 -14.87 18.90 11.50
N SER A 329 -14.26 19.72 10.68
CA SER A 329 -14.91 20.42 9.56
C SER A 329 -14.34 19.93 8.22
N LEU A 330 -15.09 20.15 7.15
CA LEU A 330 -14.64 19.80 5.80
C LEU A 330 -14.13 21.05 5.10
N ASN A 331 -12.83 21.04 4.76
CA ASN A 331 -12.18 22.13 4.07
C ASN A 331 -12.67 22.22 2.61
N ARG A 332 -13.33 23.34 2.26
CA ARG A 332 -13.80 23.61 0.90
C ARG A 332 -12.78 24.35 0.04
N ASP A 333 -11.73 24.90 0.65
CA ASP A 333 -10.68 25.62 -0.05
C ASP A 333 -9.47 24.73 -0.38
N ILE A 334 -9.58 23.43 -0.07
CA ILE A 334 -8.53 22.47 -0.33
C ILE A 334 -8.28 22.31 -1.83
N ARG A 335 -7.01 22.31 -2.25
CA ARG A 335 -6.61 22.19 -3.65
C ARG A 335 -6.00 20.84 -3.95
N SER A 336 -6.04 20.46 -5.22
CA SER A 336 -5.34 19.28 -5.71
C SER A 336 -3.85 19.40 -5.50
N GLN A 337 -3.24 18.33 -4.99
CA GLN A 337 -1.79 18.22 -4.88
C GLN A 337 -1.19 18.16 -6.30
N ARG A 338 -0.14 18.93 -6.56
CA ARG A 338 0.48 19.06 -7.88
C ARG A 338 1.88 18.48 -7.87
N SER A 339 2.24 17.80 -8.95
CA SER A 339 3.59 17.29 -9.19
C SER A 339 4.04 17.56 -10.63
N LEU A 340 5.17 18.23 -10.79
CA LEU A 340 5.86 18.40 -12.07
C LEU A 340 6.94 17.32 -12.15
N HIS A 341 6.82 16.41 -13.11
CA HIS A 341 7.71 15.27 -13.29
C HIS A 341 8.67 15.49 -14.44
N PHE A 342 9.92 15.07 -14.20
CA PHE A 342 10.94 14.84 -15.23
C PHE A 342 11.50 13.45 -15.04
N VAL A 343 11.50 12.66 -16.10
CA VAL A 343 11.97 11.27 -16.09
C VAL A 343 12.85 11.06 -17.31
N ALA A 344 14.03 10.46 -17.12
CA ALA A 344 14.88 9.99 -18.18
C ALA A 344 15.34 8.57 -17.89
N GLY A 345 15.38 7.72 -18.88
CA GLY A 345 15.77 6.34 -18.68
C GLY A 345 15.84 5.54 -19.96
N GLY A 346 16.04 4.25 -19.81
CA GLY A 346 16.08 3.35 -20.95
C GLY A 346 16.14 1.89 -20.57
N ASP A 347 15.96 1.08 -21.58
CA ASP A 347 16.07 -0.37 -21.52
C ASP A 347 17.20 -0.84 -22.43
N TYR A 348 17.89 -1.88 -21.99
CA TYR A 348 18.84 -2.63 -22.79
C TYR A 348 18.47 -4.11 -22.78
N ASN A 349 18.08 -4.63 -23.95
CA ASN A 349 17.78 -6.04 -24.15
C ASN A 349 19.04 -6.75 -24.66
N PHE A 350 19.48 -7.79 -23.94
CA PHE A 350 20.68 -8.53 -24.29
C PHE A 350 20.50 -10.03 -24.04
N ARG A 351 21.44 -10.82 -24.56
CA ARG A 351 21.52 -12.26 -24.24
C ARG A 351 22.72 -12.50 -23.37
N ALA A 352 22.53 -13.26 -22.32
CA ALA A 352 23.59 -13.79 -21.49
C ALA A 352 23.28 -15.27 -21.25
N MET A 353 24.29 -16.16 -21.28
CA MET A 353 24.08 -17.62 -21.18
C MET A 353 23.04 -18.15 -22.17
N ASP A 354 23.02 -17.58 -23.41
CA ASP A 354 22.05 -17.85 -24.47
C ASP A 354 20.58 -17.57 -24.14
N ARG A 355 20.32 -16.75 -23.11
CA ARG A 355 18.97 -16.40 -22.62
C ARG A 355 18.67 -14.91 -22.72
N PRO A 356 17.38 -14.52 -22.82
CA PRO A 356 17.01 -13.13 -22.91
C PRO A 356 17.06 -12.45 -21.53
N PHE A 357 17.72 -11.30 -21.48
CA PHE A 357 17.76 -10.41 -20.35
C PHE A 357 17.37 -9.00 -20.76
N ARG A 358 16.80 -8.26 -19.82
CA ARG A 358 16.50 -6.84 -19.95
C ARG A 358 16.99 -6.09 -18.71
N PHE A 359 17.84 -5.12 -18.94
CA PHE A 359 18.23 -4.14 -17.93
C PHE A 359 17.46 -2.84 -18.19
N SER A 360 16.81 -2.32 -17.17
CA SER A 360 16.08 -1.05 -17.18
C SER A 360 16.67 -0.12 -16.14
N MET A 361 16.84 1.16 -16.49
CA MET A 361 17.28 2.21 -15.56
C MET A 361 16.47 3.48 -15.83
N GLU A 362 16.00 4.11 -14.75
CA GLU A 362 15.28 5.38 -14.79
C GLU A 362 15.79 6.31 -13.69
N VAL A 363 15.99 7.59 -14.05
CA VAL A 363 16.28 8.69 -13.14
C VAL A 363 15.10 9.64 -13.18
N TYR A 364 14.63 10.08 -12.02
CA TYR A 364 13.49 10.98 -11.95
C TYR A 364 13.68 12.11 -10.95
N TYR A 365 13.04 13.22 -11.27
CA TYR A 365 12.84 14.34 -10.37
C TYR A 365 11.38 14.80 -10.43
N LYS A 366 10.75 14.95 -9.26
CA LYS A 366 9.37 15.39 -9.11
C LYS A 366 9.35 16.60 -8.19
N ALA A 367 8.99 17.78 -8.73
CA ALA A 367 8.73 18.97 -7.94
C ALA A 367 7.28 18.94 -7.45
N LEU A 368 7.07 18.95 -6.14
CA LEU A 368 5.78 18.80 -5.49
C LEU A 368 5.31 20.14 -4.94
N SER A 369 4.03 20.44 -5.12
CA SER A 369 3.40 21.65 -4.58
C SER A 369 1.96 21.40 -4.15
N ASN A 370 1.41 22.28 -3.33
CA ASN A 370 0.08 22.12 -2.72
C ASN A 370 -0.07 20.78 -1.96
N LEU A 371 1.00 20.30 -1.33
CA LEU A 371 0.95 19.06 -0.58
C LEU A 371 0.10 19.23 0.68
N ILE A 372 -0.59 18.17 1.05
CA ILE A 372 -1.33 18.03 2.31
C ILE A 372 -0.47 17.17 3.23
N PRO A 373 0.22 17.77 4.22
CA PRO A 373 1.04 17.00 5.14
C PRO A 373 0.21 16.04 5.97
N TYR A 374 0.85 14.99 6.46
CA TYR A 374 0.27 14.04 7.39
C TYR A 374 1.31 13.52 8.36
N ASN A 375 0.86 13.15 9.55
CA ASN A 375 1.64 12.47 10.57
C ASN A 375 1.30 10.98 10.56
N ILE A 376 2.27 10.17 10.97
CA ILE A 376 2.05 8.76 11.30
C ILE A 376 2.40 8.61 12.78
N ASP A 377 1.40 8.25 13.57
CA ASP A 377 1.55 7.92 14.97
C ASP A 377 1.24 6.42 15.14
N ASN A 378 2.28 5.65 15.49
CA ASN A 378 2.24 4.19 15.47
C ASN A 378 1.83 3.68 14.07
N VAL A 379 0.56 3.34 13.85
CA VAL A 379 0.00 2.90 12.56
C VAL A 379 -1.11 3.83 12.05
N ARG A 380 -1.47 4.84 12.82
CA ARG A 380 -2.55 5.79 12.48
C ARG A 380 -2.01 6.95 11.66
N ILE A 381 -2.73 7.31 10.60
CA ILE A 381 -2.42 8.44 9.72
C ILE A 381 -3.38 9.58 10.03
N SER A 382 -2.82 10.75 10.38
CA SER A 382 -3.56 11.99 10.63
C SER A 382 -3.17 13.05 9.61
N TYR A 383 -4.13 13.52 8.81
CA TYR A 383 -3.93 14.56 7.81
C TYR A 383 -4.13 15.95 8.40
N TYR A 384 -3.35 16.93 7.95
CA TYR A 384 -3.48 18.33 8.37
C TYR A 384 -4.71 19.04 7.78
N GLY A 385 -5.42 18.40 6.84
CA GLY A 385 -6.63 18.97 6.23
C GLY A 385 -6.43 20.19 5.35
N ARG A 386 -5.19 20.62 5.09
CA ARG A 386 -4.81 21.86 4.39
C ARG A 386 -3.58 21.67 3.53
N ASN A 387 -3.49 22.45 2.44
CA ASN A 387 -2.31 22.47 1.57
C ASN A 387 -1.21 23.35 2.19
N LEU A 388 -0.37 22.80 3.04
CA LEU A 388 0.61 23.55 3.85
C LEU A 388 2.04 23.40 3.36
N SER A 389 2.33 22.47 2.44
CA SER A 389 3.72 22.19 2.09
C SER A 389 3.96 22.08 0.58
N LYS A 390 5.25 22.20 0.25
CA LYS A 390 5.83 21.89 -1.06
C LYS A 390 7.04 21.00 -0.85
N GLY A 391 7.44 20.26 -1.86
CA GLY A 391 8.55 19.33 -1.68
C GLY A 391 9.13 18.83 -2.99
N TYR A 392 9.88 17.76 -2.88
CA TYR A 392 10.41 17.04 -4.03
C TYR A 392 10.53 15.54 -3.75
N ALA A 393 10.58 14.75 -4.81
CA ALA A 393 11.02 13.38 -4.78
C ALA A 393 11.97 13.15 -5.96
N THR A 394 13.14 12.58 -5.68
CA THR A 394 14.13 12.26 -6.69
C THR A 394 14.70 10.88 -6.44
N GLY A 395 15.13 10.21 -7.49
CA GLY A 395 15.69 8.87 -7.33
C GLY A 395 16.15 8.25 -8.62
N ILE A 396 16.71 7.05 -8.43
CA ILE A 396 17.19 6.17 -9.50
C ILE A 396 16.59 4.80 -9.24
N ASP A 397 15.91 4.26 -10.25
CA ASP A 397 15.37 2.91 -10.23
C ASP A 397 16.09 2.05 -11.27
N MET A 398 16.59 0.89 -10.85
CA MET A 398 17.26 -0.09 -11.70
C MET A 398 16.58 -1.44 -11.58
N LYS A 399 16.44 -2.15 -12.69
CA LYS A 399 15.88 -3.50 -12.71
C LYS A 399 16.58 -4.36 -13.75
N LEU A 400 17.04 -5.51 -13.32
CA LEU A 400 17.49 -6.60 -14.17
C LEU A 400 16.41 -7.68 -14.17
N PHE A 401 15.85 -7.97 -15.32
CA PHE A 401 14.83 -8.98 -15.53
C PHE A 401 15.33 -9.98 -16.57
N GLY A 402 15.04 -11.27 -16.40
CA GLY A 402 15.42 -12.26 -17.40
C GLY A 402 15.20 -13.70 -16.98
N GLU A 403 15.44 -14.59 -17.91
CA GLU A 403 15.47 -16.03 -17.70
C GLU A 403 16.82 -16.48 -17.14
N PHE A 404 17.02 -16.44 -15.84
CA PHE A 404 18.20 -17.04 -15.22
C PHE A 404 18.19 -18.58 -15.37
N VAL A 405 17.00 -19.15 -15.44
CA VAL A 405 16.73 -20.57 -15.69
C VAL A 405 15.68 -20.69 -16.79
N PRO A 406 15.84 -21.63 -17.78
CA PRO A 406 14.89 -21.77 -18.88
C PRO A 406 13.44 -21.93 -18.44
N GLY A 407 12.56 -21.06 -18.95
CA GLY A 407 11.12 -21.09 -18.66
C GLY A 407 10.74 -20.49 -17.31
N THR A 408 11.62 -19.73 -16.66
CA THR A 408 11.34 -19.04 -15.39
C THR A 408 11.74 -17.58 -15.46
N ASP A 409 10.84 -16.70 -15.01
CA ASP A 409 11.09 -15.27 -14.88
C ASP A 409 11.67 -14.94 -13.51
N SER A 410 12.85 -14.32 -13.50
CA SER A 410 13.52 -13.83 -12.30
C SER A 410 13.92 -12.38 -12.45
N TRP A 411 14.00 -11.65 -11.35
CA TRP A 411 14.39 -10.25 -11.40
C TRP A 411 15.09 -9.78 -10.13
N LEU A 412 15.95 -8.79 -10.34
CA LEU A 412 16.60 -8.00 -9.29
C LEU A 412 16.26 -6.54 -9.52
N SER A 413 15.79 -5.84 -8.51
CA SER A 413 15.54 -4.39 -8.56
C SER A 413 16.28 -3.69 -7.43
N PHE A 414 16.80 -2.52 -7.76
CA PHE A 414 17.45 -1.61 -6.81
C PHE A 414 16.96 -0.20 -7.04
N SER A 415 16.53 0.45 -5.96
CA SER A 415 16.05 1.83 -5.97
C SER A 415 16.80 2.64 -4.93
N LEU A 416 17.18 3.85 -5.31
CA LEU A 416 17.64 4.91 -4.42
C LEU A 416 16.65 6.06 -4.53
N MET A 417 16.17 6.58 -3.41
CA MET A 417 15.18 7.66 -3.39
C MET A 417 15.45 8.62 -2.24
N LYS A 418 15.16 9.89 -2.48
CA LYS A 418 15.05 10.91 -1.44
C LYS A 418 13.77 11.71 -1.67
N THR A 419 12.97 11.91 -0.62
CA THR A 419 11.77 12.73 -0.69
C THR A 419 11.64 13.59 0.56
N GLU A 420 11.55 14.89 0.36
CA GLU A 420 11.42 15.88 1.42
C GLU A 420 10.28 16.85 1.13
N GLU A 421 9.72 17.42 2.18
CA GLU A 421 8.71 18.47 2.08
C GLU A 421 9.09 19.65 3.01
N LYS A 422 8.72 20.84 2.60
CA LYS A 422 8.99 22.07 3.34
C LYS A 422 7.73 22.51 4.06
N ILE A 423 7.75 22.42 5.40
CA ILE A 423 6.67 22.83 6.31
C ILE A 423 7.22 23.97 7.18
N ASN A 424 6.49 25.08 7.32
CA ASN A 424 6.89 26.22 8.15
C ASN A 424 8.32 26.70 7.90
N GLY A 425 8.79 26.63 6.65
CA GLY A 425 10.14 27.06 6.29
C GLY A 425 11.23 26.00 6.44
N GLN A 426 11.00 24.87 7.08
CA GLN A 426 11.96 23.80 7.33
C GLN A 426 11.78 22.64 6.35
N TRP A 427 12.88 22.06 5.86
CA TRP A 427 12.88 20.85 5.07
C TRP A 427 12.85 19.61 5.98
N LEU A 428 11.85 18.78 5.79
CA LEU A 428 11.60 17.58 6.58
C LEU A 428 11.45 16.37 5.67
N PRO A 429 11.96 15.19 6.06
CA PRO A 429 11.73 13.98 5.29
C PRO A 429 10.23 13.66 5.29
N ARG A 430 9.70 13.26 4.14
CA ARG A 430 8.32 12.77 4.07
C ARG A 430 8.21 11.40 4.76
N PRO A 431 7.05 11.02 5.31
CA PRO A 431 6.90 9.72 5.98
C PRO A 431 7.23 8.52 5.10
N THR A 432 7.22 8.70 3.79
CA THR A 432 7.58 7.67 2.80
C THR A 432 9.03 7.73 2.34
N ASP A 433 9.88 8.58 2.95
CA ASP A 433 11.29 8.73 2.57
C ASP A 433 12.10 7.49 2.93
N GLN A 434 12.22 6.58 1.98
CA GLN A 434 12.98 5.33 2.09
C GLN A 434 14.20 5.39 1.18
N HIS A 435 15.39 5.63 1.74
CA HIS A 435 16.59 5.96 0.97
C HIS A 435 17.02 4.90 -0.04
N TYR A 436 16.80 3.62 0.28
CA TYR A 436 17.16 2.53 -0.62
C TYR A 436 16.22 1.34 -0.48
N ARG A 437 16.05 0.61 -1.57
CA ARG A 437 15.34 -0.66 -1.59
C ARG A 437 15.99 -1.62 -2.59
N LEU A 438 16.36 -2.80 -2.12
CA LEU A 438 16.82 -3.93 -2.93
C LEU A 438 15.76 -5.03 -2.83
N SER A 439 15.32 -5.55 -3.97
CA SER A 439 14.39 -6.68 -4.01
C SER A 439 14.85 -7.68 -5.05
N LEU A 440 14.88 -8.95 -4.67
CA LEU A 440 15.23 -10.09 -5.50
C LEU A 440 14.04 -11.04 -5.55
N TYR A 441 13.71 -11.51 -6.74
CA TYR A 441 12.84 -12.65 -6.95
C TYR A 441 13.51 -13.61 -7.92
N PHE A 442 13.74 -14.83 -7.48
CA PHE A 442 14.38 -15.88 -8.24
C PHE A 442 13.50 -17.12 -8.25
N THR A 443 13.31 -17.69 -9.42
CA THR A 443 12.57 -18.94 -9.59
C THR A 443 13.43 -19.93 -10.37
N ASP A 444 13.43 -21.17 -9.92
CA ASP A 444 14.16 -22.26 -10.56
C ASP A 444 13.38 -23.56 -10.51
N TYR A 445 13.69 -24.45 -11.45
CA TYR A 445 13.30 -25.85 -11.40
C TYR A 445 14.48 -26.68 -10.90
N PHE A 446 14.20 -27.75 -10.14
CA PHE A 446 15.26 -28.66 -9.74
C PHE A 446 15.94 -29.29 -10.97
N PRO A 447 17.26 -29.45 -10.97
CA PRO A 447 17.98 -30.07 -12.07
C PRO A 447 17.39 -31.42 -12.44
N GLY A 448 17.06 -31.60 -13.74
CA GLY A 448 16.47 -32.82 -14.27
C GLY A 448 14.98 -33.03 -14.02
N SER A 449 14.27 -32.11 -13.36
CA SER A 449 12.84 -32.27 -13.10
C SER A 449 12.05 -30.97 -13.15
N ARG A 450 11.21 -30.78 -14.16
CA ARG A 450 10.24 -29.68 -14.21
C ARG A 450 9.07 -29.84 -13.21
N LYS A 451 9.01 -30.95 -12.49
CA LYS A 451 7.96 -31.22 -11.48
C LYS A 451 8.24 -30.55 -10.14
N TRP A 452 9.46 -30.12 -9.88
CA TRP A 452 9.85 -29.40 -8.68
C TRP A 452 10.23 -27.96 -9.03
N LYS A 453 9.58 -27.00 -8.41
CA LYS A 453 9.81 -25.57 -8.60
C LYS A 453 10.17 -24.94 -7.25
N MET A 454 11.23 -24.18 -7.22
CA MET A 454 11.67 -23.39 -6.07
C MET A 454 11.53 -21.90 -6.39
N ASN A 455 11.18 -21.10 -5.39
CA ASN A 455 11.23 -19.66 -5.47
C ASN A 455 11.96 -19.09 -4.25
N LEU A 456 12.72 -18.03 -4.47
CA LEU A 456 13.42 -17.26 -3.46
C LEU A 456 13.06 -15.80 -3.63
N LYS A 457 12.64 -15.15 -2.54
CA LYS A 457 12.39 -13.72 -2.51
C LYS A 457 13.23 -13.07 -1.43
N GLY A 458 14.02 -12.07 -1.79
CA GLY A 458 14.80 -11.27 -0.86
C GLY A 458 14.35 -9.82 -0.89
N THR A 459 14.28 -9.17 0.28
CA THR A 459 13.98 -7.73 0.39
C THR A 459 14.87 -7.11 1.46
N LEU A 460 15.55 -6.03 1.07
CA LEU A 460 16.29 -5.15 1.97
C LEU A 460 15.83 -3.72 1.69
N ALA A 461 15.36 -2.99 2.70
CA ALA A 461 14.89 -1.63 2.54
C ALA A 461 15.32 -0.74 3.70
N GLY A 462 15.67 0.52 3.40
CA GLY A 462 16.05 1.50 4.41
C GLY A 462 14.92 1.83 5.37
N GLY A 463 15.26 2.28 6.58
CA GLY A 463 14.29 2.68 7.58
C GLY A 463 13.49 3.91 7.17
N LEU A 464 12.22 3.95 7.54
CA LEU A 464 11.33 5.09 7.36
C LEU A 464 11.51 6.11 8.49
N PRO A 465 11.24 7.42 8.25
CA PRO A 465 11.24 8.44 9.29
C PRO A 465 10.15 8.19 10.33
N PHE A 466 10.45 8.42 11.59
CA PHE A 466 9.48 8.42 12.68
C PHE A 466 9.89 9.42 13.78
N GLY A 467 8.95 9.77 14.63
CA GLY A 467 9.17 10.69 15.76
C GLY A 467 8.31 10.34 16.95
N PRO A 468 8.44 11.09 18.06
CA PRO A 468 7.59 10.94 19.24
C PRO A 468 6.11 11.16 18.89
N PRO A 469 5.18 10.51 19.61
CA PRO A 469 3.75 10.69 19.40
C PRO A 469 3.35 12.13 19.76
N HIS A 470 2.22 12.58 19.19
CA HIS A 470 1.65 13.92 19.43
C HIS A 470 2.60 15.08 19.17
N SER A 471 3.74 14.83 18.51
CA SER A 471 4.68 15.85 18.09
C SER A 471 4.43 16.30 16.65
N GLY A 472 4.91 17.51 16.30
CA GLY A 472 4.86 17.99 14.92
C GLY A 472 5.79 17.18 14.01
N ARG A 473 5.65 17.39 12.71
CA ARG A 473 6.47 16.75 11.68
C ARG A 473 7.98 17.01 11.86
N GLU A 474 8.34 18.12 12.48
CA GLU A 474 9.73 18.52 12.80
C GLU A 474 10.43 17.55 13.75
N ALA A 475 9.69 16.82 14.57
CA ALA A 475 10.23 15.82 15.49
C ALA A 475 10.45 14.43 14.84
N ALA A 476 10.02 14.22 13.59
CA ALA A 476 10.21 12.96 12.85
C ALA A 476 11.65 12.84 12.28
N VAL A 477 12.65 12.90 13.19
CA VAL A 477 14.09 12.89 12.84
C VAL A 477 14.75 11.53 12.95
N PHE A 478 14.09 10.58 13.60
CA PHE A 478 14.58 9.20 13.74
C PHE A 478 14.24 8.37 12.51
N ARG A 479 15.00 7.27 12.33
CA ARG A 479 14.69 6.27 11.30
C ARG A 479 14.55 4.89 11.91
N THR A 480 13.54 4.15 11.45
CA THR A 480 13.34 2.76 11.85
C THR A 480 14.54 1.91 11.42
N SER A 481 14.72 0.77 12.07
CA SER A 481 15.70 -0.22 11.62
C SER A 481 15.38 -0.68 10.18
N PRO A 482 16.41 -0.96 9.36
CA PRO A 482 16.19 -1.45 8.00
C PRO A 482 15.35 -2.73 7.97
N TYR A 483 14.38 -2.78 7.07
CA TYR A 483 13.57 -3.96 6.82
C TYR A 483 14.38 -5.00 6.05
N ARG A 484 14.45 -6.24 6.55
CA ARG A 484 15.18 -7.35 5.94
C ARG A 484 14.32 -8.60 5.98
N ARG A 485 14.11 -9.23 4.82
CA ARG A 485 13.30 -10.45 4.75
C ARG A 485 13.77 -11.35 3.62
N VAL A 486 13.85 -12.64 3.92
CA VAL A 486 14.07 -13.70 2.94
C VAL A 486 12.93 -14.70 3.06
N ASP A 487 12.25 -14.97 1.94
CA ASP A 487 11.19 -15.97 1.83
C ASP A 487 11.67 -17.05 0.85
N ILE A 488 11.40 -18.31 1.15
CA ILE A 488 11.66 -19.44 0.26
C ILE A 488 10.38 -20.25 0.08
N GLY A 489 10.11 -20.67 -1.14
CA GLY A 489 9.00 -21.55 -1.47
C GLY A 489 9.45 -22.73 -2.31
N MET A 490 8.85 -23.88 -2.07
CA MET A 490 9.04 -25.08 -2.87
C MET A 490 7.67 -25.63 -3.27
N SER A 491 7.53 -26.01 -4.51
CA SER A 491 6.29 -26.64 -5.01
C SER A 491 6.59 -27.87 -5.84
N ARG A 492 5.72 -28.86 -5.71
CA ARG A 492 5.79 -30.11 -6.48
C ARG A 492 4.52 -30.28 -7.30
N CYS A 493 4.69 -30.57 -8.58
CA CYS A 493 3.62 -31.03 -9.44
C CYS A 493 3.33 -32.50 -9.17
N ILE A 494 2.15 -32.79 -8.65
CA ILE A 494 1.70 -34.17 -8.36
C ILE A 494 1.00 -34.75 -9.59
N ILE A 495 0.15 -33.95 -10.24
CA ILE A 495 -0.57 -34.32 -11.45
C ILE A 495 -0.25 -33.28 -12.51
N ASP A 496 0.21 -33.73 -13.67
CA ASP A 496 0.42 -32.91 -14.85
C ASP A 496 -0.18 -33.60 -16.07
N ARG A 497 -1.29 -33.06 -16.52
CA ARG A 497 -2.01 -33.48 -17.71
C ARG A 497 -2.27 -32.30 -18.64
N SER A 498 -1.53 -31.22 -18.48
CA SER A 498 -1.71 -29.95 -19.22
C SER A 498 -1.54 -30.10 -20.74
N GLU A 499 -0.78 -31.09 -21.19
CA GLU A 499 -0.55 -31.37 -22.61
C GLU A 499 -1.69 -32.20 -23.31
N ARG A 500 -2.68 -32.68 -22.55
CA ARG A 500 -3.75 -33.49 -23.09
C ARG A 500 -4.96 -32.64 -23.45
N GLU A 501 -5.18 -32.36 -24.73
CA GLU A 501 -6.40 -31.74 -25.23
C GLU A 501 -7.63 -32.64 -24.97
N ASN A 502 -8.72 -32.04 -24.45
CA ASN A 502 -10.04 -32.70 -24.25
C ASN A 502 -10.17 -33.66 -23.04
N GLN A 503 -9.39 -33.54 -21.97
CA GLN A 503 -9.70 -34.30 -20.76
C GLN A 503 -10.66 -33.54 -19.82
N ARG A 504 -11.71 -34.24 -19.38
CA ARG A 504 -12.55 -33.81 -18.25
C ARG A 504 -11.85 -34.20 -16.94
N GLY A 505 -11.75 -33.28 -15.97
CA GLY A 505 -11.18 -33.51 -14.65
C GLY A 505 -9.92 -32.71 -14.41
N ILE A 506 -9.16 -33.08 -13.38
CA ILE A 506 -7.98 -32.33 -12.91
C ILE A 506 -6.89 -32.32 -13.99
N ARG A 507 -6.52 -31.13 -14.48
CA ARG A 507 -5.43 -30.89 -15.43
C ARG A 507 -4.08 -30.84 -14.73
N SER A 508 -4.01 -30.10 -13.64
CA SER A 508 -2.79 -30.05 -12.83
C SER A 508 -3.08 -29.98 -11.33
N LEU A 509 -2.20 -30.58 -10.55
CA LEU A 509 -2.21 -30.50 -9.09
C LEU A 509 -0.80 -30.17 -8.61
N TRP A 510 -0.66 -29.02 -7.97
CA TRP A 510 0.58 -28.58 -7.35
C TRP A 510 0.42 -28.48 -5.83
N LEU A 511 1.34 -29.08 -5.10
CA LEU A 511 1.50 -28.90 -3.67
C LEU A 511 2.71 -28.01 -3.42
N GLY A 512 2.54 -26.93 -2.66
CA GLY A 512 3.59 -25.98 -2.32
C GLY A 512 3.70 -25.76 -0.83
N VAL A 513 4.93 -25.50 -0.38
CA VAL A 513 5.25 -25.05 0.96
C VAL A 513 6.09 -23.78 0.83
N ASP A 514 5.63 -22.70 1.47
CA ASP A 514 6.32 -21.43 1.51
C ASP A 514 6.72 -21.11 2.95
N ILE A 515 7.98 -20.74 3.18
CA ILE A 515 8.50 -20.29 4.47
C ILE A 515 8.77 -18.79 4.34
N PHE A 516 7.94 -18.00 4.99
CA PHE A 516 8.10 -16.56 5.06
C PHE A 516 9.03 -16.18 6.21
N ASN A 517 9.85 -15.15 6.00
CA ASN A 517 10.87 -14.72 6.95
C ASN A 517 11.79 -15.87 7.42
N LEU A 518 12.40 -16.55 6.46
CA LEU A 518 13.25 -17.74 6.70
C LEU A 518 14.29 -17.53 7.80
N LEU A 519 14.89 -16.35 7.85
CA LEU A 519 15.94 -15.99 8.79
C LEU A 519 15.41 -15.54 10.17
N ASN A 520 14.08 -15.53 10.34
CA ASN A 520 13.40 -15.10 11.56
C ASN A 520 13.85 -13.71 12.07
N ILE A 521 14.01 -12.74 11.17
CA ILE A 521 14.44 -11.39 11.50
C ILE A 521 13.27 -10.62 12.11
N SER A 522 13.48 -10.02 13.28
CA SER A 522 12.51 -9.14 13.93
C SER A 522 12.48 -7.78 13.22
N ASN A 523 11.60 -7.63 12.24
CA ASN A 523 11.40 -6.36 11.54
C ASN A 523 10.44 -5.46 12.31
N VAL A 524 10.81 -4.21 12.52
CA VAL A 524 9.98 -3.24 13.22
C VAL A 524 8.86 -2.76 12.29
N ASN A 525 7.62 -2.80 12.78
CA ASN A 525 6.45 -2.23 12.13
C ASN A 525 6.23 -0.77 12.55
N SER A 526 6.29 -0.53 13.86
CA SER A 526 6.04 0.76 14.49
C SER A 526 6.74 0.82 15.84
N TYR A 527 6.63 1.94 16.53
CA TYR A 527 7.12 2.10 17.90
C TYR A 527 5.99 2.54 18.81
N TYR A 528 5.92 1.94 20.00
CA TYR A 528 5.20 2.49 21.13
C TYR A 528 6.14 3.41 21.88
N TRP A 529 5.66 4.58 22.25
CA TRP A 529 6.41 5.49 23.09
C TRP A 529 5.92 5.37 24.53
N VAL A 530 6.84 5.18 25.45
CA VAL A 530 6.57 5.08 26.88
C VAL A 530 7.48 6.02 27.65
N THR A 531 7.01 6.49 28.79
CA THR A 531 7.72 7.45 29.62
C THR A 531 7.99 6.83 30.98
N ASP A 532 9.19 7.04 31.51
CA ASP A 532 9.50 6.69 32.89
C ASP A 532 9.02 7.78 33.88
N THR A 533 9.14 7.51 35.17
CA THR A 533 8.80 8.47 36.25
C THR A 533 9.64 9.76 36.23
N ARG A 534 10.75 9.81 35.48
CA ARG A 534 11.61 10.99 35.28
C ARG A 534 11.30 11.72 33.97
N ASN A 535 10.20 11.35 33.27
CA ASN A 535 9.82 11.86 31.94
C ASN A 535 10.83 11.57 30.81
N ASN A 536 11.70 10.55 30.95
CA ASN A 536 12.48 10.07 29.82
C ASN A 536 11.61 9.24 28.89
N GLN A 537 11.68 9.53 27.60
CA GLN A 537 10.89 8.85 26.57
C GLN A 537 11.66 7.68 25.96
N PHE A 538 11.00 6.54 25.82
CA PHE A 538 11.54 5.33 25.22
C PHE A 538 10.67 4.88 24.03
N ALA A 539 11.31 4.62 22.88
CA ALA A 539 10.66 4.04 21.73
C ALA A 539 10.73 2.51 21.82
N VAL A 540 9.64 1.87 22.19
CA VAL A 540 9.52 0.40 22.29
C VAL A 540 9.15 -0.16 20.92
N PRO A 541 9.96 -1.04 20.32
CA PRO A 541 9.67 -1.57 19.01
C PRO A 541 8.47 -2.53 19.03
N ASN A 542 7.56 -2.35 18.08
CA ASN A 542 6.49 -3.28 17.77
C ASN A 542 6.90 -4.06 16.52
N TYR A 543 7.13 -5.36 16.67
CA TYR A 543 7.66 -6.18 15.59
C TYR A 543 6.56 -6.76 14.71
N LEU A 544 6.86 -6.89 13.43
CA LEU A 544 6.08 -7.69 12.48
C LEU A 544 6.17 -9.18 12.85
N THR A 545 5.27 -9.97 12.28
CA THR A 545 5.24 -11.43 12.48
C THR A 545 6.58 -12.09 12.18
N SER A 546 6.96 -13.04 13.03
CA SER A 546 8.14 -13.89 12.92
C SER A 546 8.06 -14.85 11.72
N ARG A 547 8.81 -15.94 11.71
CA ARG A 547 8.77 -16.95 10.66
C ARG A 547 7.39 -17.60 10.57
N GLN A 548 6.90 -17.73 9.32
CA GLN A 548 5.60 -18.38 9.05
C GLN A 548 5.77 -19.47 7.99
N ILE A 549 5.06 -20.57 8.17
CA ILE A 549 4.99 -21.66 7.19
C ILE A 549 3.60 -21.65 6.58
N ASN A 550 3.54 -21.64 5.26
CA ASN A 550 2.31 -21.68 4.49
C ASN A 550 2.29 -22.91 3.57
N VAL A 551 1.21 -23.66 3.59
CA VAL A 551 1.00 -24.77 2.68
C VAL A 551 -0.03 -24.37 1.63
N ARG A 552 0.28 -24.64 0.36
CA ARG A 552 -0.53 -24.24 -0.78
C ARG A 552 -0.86 -25.45 -1.64
N LEU A 553 -2.13 -25.60 -1.97
CA LEU A 553 -2.63 -26.54 -2.95
C LEU A 553 -3.23 -25.78 -4.12
N LEU A 554 -2.74 -26.06 -5.32
CA LEU A 554 -3.26 -25.49 -6.56
C LEU A 554 -3.85 -26.62 -7.40
N LEU A 555 -5.12 -26.51 -7.71
CA LEU A 555 -5.87 -27.42 -8.56
C LEU A 555 -6.32 -26.67 -9.81
N ASP A 556 -6.04 -27.24 -10.97
CA ASP A 556 -6.50 -26.76 -12.27
C ASP A 556 -7.34 -27.88 -12.94
N PHE A 557 -8.51 -27.52 -13.46
CA PHE A 557 -9.49 -28.44 -14.01
C PHE A 557 -9.64 -28.34 -15.53
#